data_e6a081b448a7941c91124187eb494332
#
_entry.id   e6a081b448a7941c91124187eb494332
#
_cell.length_a   1.000
_cell.length_b   1.000
_cell.length_c   1.000
_cell.angle_alpha   90.00
_cell.angle_beta   90.00
_cell.angle_gamma   90.00
#
_symmetry.space_group_name_H-M   'P 1'
#
loop_
_entity.id
_entity.type
_entity.pdbx_description
1 polymer ?
#
loop_
_entity_poly.entity_id
_entity_poly.type
_entity_poly.pdbx_seq_one_letter_code
_entity_poly.pdbx_strand_id
1 'polypeptide(L)'
;MKIVIALLLAIATAAPVNAAPNYIFPVADCAVNYARAHHDYAATDILAKKGCKFVSPVNGVIDEVNRIDTWSGKTNLGIDRGGLYVSVIGEDGVRYYGSHLTSVVASIQPGLTVKAGQILGKVGSTGSARGTAPHLHFGISWPTTSEPNVWWVRRGVVLPWKYLDAWKAGKDLSPAKAVAAALAKNGEIPPLPKK
;
A
#
# COMPACT_ATOMS: atom_id res chain seq x y z
N MET A 1 -30.56 57.05 -30.72
CA MET A 1 -30.64 55.62 -30.48
C MET A 1 -29.20 55.14 -30.19
N LYS A 2 -28.85 54.85 -28.90
CA LYS A 2 -27.49 54.46 -28.50
C LYS A 2 -27.51 52.95 -28.32
N ILE A 3 -26.75 52.22 -29.14
CA ILE A 3 -26.61 50.75 -29.06
C ILE A 3 -25.52 50.48 -28.01
N VAL A 4 -25.87 49.81 -26.91
CA VAL A 4 -24.93 49.31 -25.91
C VAL A 4 -24.59 47.87 -26.29
N ILE A 5 -23.36 47.66 -26.74
CA ILE A 5 -22.84 46.32 -26.99
C ILE A 5 -22.31 45.76 -25.67
N ALA A 6 -23.01 44.79 -25.08
CA ALA A 6 -22.53 44.05 -23.90
C ALA A 6 -21.53 43.01 -24.34
N LEU A 7 -20.28 43.18 -23.91
CA LEU A 7 -19.20 42.20 -24.12
C LEU A 7 -19.33 41.10 -23.04
N LEU A 8 -19.80 39.92 -23.45
CA LEU A 8 -19.81 38.72 -22.57
C LEU A 8 -18.40 38.14 -22.46
N LEU A 9 -17.77 38.35 -21.32
CA LEU A 9 -16.49 37.71 -20.98
C LEU A 9 -16.77 36.24 -20.59
N ALA A 10 -16.44 35.28 -21.45
CA ALA A 10 -16.48 33.85 -21.12
C ALA A 10 -15.30 33.52 -20.22
N ILE A 11 -15.55 33.32 -18.94
CA ILE A 11 -14.55 32.78 -18.00
C ILE A 11 -14.45 31.29 -18.26
N ALA A 12 -13.41 30.87 -18.96
CA ALA A 12 -13.04 29.46 -19.08
C ALA A 12 -12.49 28.94 -17.73
N THR A 13 -13.30 28.21 -17.00
CA THR A 13 -12.83 27.47 -15.82
C THR A 13 -11.96 26.31 -16.28
N ALA A 14 -10.64 26.43 -16.14
CA ALA A 14 -9.75 25.31 -16.33
C ALA A 14 -10.09 24.23 -15.29
N ALA A 15 -10.42 23.02 -15.75
CA ALA A 15 -10.57 21.86 -14.87
C ALA A 15 -9.24 21.64 -14.12
N PRO A 16 -9.28 21.25 -12.83
CA PRO A 16 -8.05 20.98 -12.09
C PRO A 16 -7.30 19.85 -12.81
N VAL A 17 -6.08 20.14 -13.23
CA VAL A 17 -5.14 19.11 -13.68
C VAL A 17 -4.83 18.29 -12.43
N ASN A 18 -5.37 17.06 -12.33
CA ASN A 18 -4.94 16.13 -11.30
C ASN A 18 -3.45 15.89 -11.49
N ALA A 19 -2.62 16.51 -10.65
CA ALA A 19 -1.21 16.20 -10.60
C ALA A 19 -1.06 14.70 -10.33
N ALA A 20 -0.18 14.05 -11.08
CA ALA A 20 0.11 12.62 -10.83
C ALA A 20 0.49 12.41 -9.35
N PRO A 21 0.07 11.31 -8.72
CA PRO A 21 0.39 11.04 -7.32
C PRO A 21 1.90 11.03 -7.12
N ASN A 22 2.38 11.75 -6.10
CA ASN A 22 3.76 11.64 -5.64
C ASN A 22 3.95 10.34 -4.89
N TYR A 23 4.87 9.49 -5.33
CA TYR A 23 5.16 8.22 -4.68
C TYR A 23 6.41 8.31 -3.80
N ILE A 24 6.29 7.79 -2.59
CA ILE A 24 7.36 7.74 -1.59
C ILE A 24 7.74 6.28 -1.34
N PHE A 25 9.04 5.99 -1.22
CA PHE A 25 9.50 4.66 -0.81
C PHE A 25 8.97 4.34 0.59
N PRO A 26 8.35 3.15 0.83
CA PRO A 26 7.54 2.89 2.03
C PRO A 26 8.33 2.74 3.33
N VAL A 27 9.67 2.67 3.30
CA VAL A 27 10.51 2.66 4.50
C VAL A 27 11.40 3.89 4.51
N ALA A 28 11.24 4.74 5.53
CA ALA A 28 12.00 5.98 5.66
C ALA A 28 13.07 5.88 6.76
N ASP A 29 14.13 6.71 6.61
CA ASP A 29 15.21 6.96 7.58
C ASP A 29 16.05 5.72 7.94
N CYS A 30 16.12 4.73 7.05
CA CYS A 30 16.86 3.51 7.28
C CYS A 30 17.52 2.98 6.00
N ALA A 31 18.63 2.30 6.16
CA ALA A 31 19.19 1.45 5.12
C ALA A 31 18.25 0.25 4.90
N VAL A 32 17.98 -0.06 3.64
CA VAL A 32 17.09 -1.15 3.23
C VAL A 32 17.73 -2.02 2.16
N ASN A 33 17.36 -3.30 2.18
CA ASN A 33 17.63 -4.25 1.10
C ASN A 33 16.36 -5.03 0.80
N TYR A 34 16.10 -5.39 -0.47
CA TYR A 34 14.94 -6.18 -0.87
C TYR A 34 15.25 -7.01 -2.11
N ALA A 35 14.71 -8.22 -2.13
CA ALA A 35 14.80 -9.10 -3.29
C ALA A 35 13.74 -8.72 -4.35
N ARG A 36 13.99 -9.10 -5.60
CA ARG A 36 13.05 -8.94 -6.72
C ARG A 36 12.10 -10.13 -6.87
N ALA A 37 12.03 -10.97 -5.86
CA ALA A 37 11.16 -12.13 -5.79
C ALA A 37 10.64 -12.27 -4.36
N HIS A 38 9.49 -12.87 -4.24
CA HIS A 38 8.89 -13.34 -3.00
C HIS A 38 8.47 -14.81 -3.23
N HIS A 39 8.21 -15.55 -2.17
CA HIS A 39 7.98 -17.01 -2.23
C HIS A 39 6.94 -17.44 -3.29
N ASP A 40 5.65 -17.37 -2.92
CA ASP A 40 4.59 -18.00 -3.70
C ASP A 40 3.66 -16.99 -4.37
N TYR A 41 3.79 -15.70 -4.08
CA TYR A 41 2.91 -14.64 -4.59
C TYR A 41 3.65 -13.31 -4.77
N ALA A 42 3.00 -12.38 -5.46
CA ALA A 42 3.59 -11.11 -5.86
C ALA A 42 3.66 -10.11 -4.69
N ALA A 43 4.75 -10.12 -3.96
CA ALA A 43 5.07 -9.19 -2.89
C ALA A 43 6.58 -8.91 -2.84
N THR A 44 7.02 -8.13 -1.87
CA THR A 44 8.44 -7.88 -1.59
C THR A 44 8.66 -7.70 -0.09
N ASP A 45 9.63 -8.42 0.46
CA ASP A 45 10.10 -8.22 1.83
C ASP A 45 11.23 -7.20 1.81
N ILE A 46 10.98 -6.04 2.41
CA ILE A 46 11.96 -4.96 2.54
C ILE A 46 12.67 -5.11 3.88
N LEU A 47 13.86 -5.70 3.86
CA LEU A 47 14.72 -5.85 5.04
C LEU A 47 15.13 -4.47 5.55
N ALA A 48 14.87 -4.21 6.82
CA ALA A 48 15.22 -2.97 7.51
C ALA A 48 15.36 -3.24 9.01
N LYS A 49 16.08 -2.40 9.73
CA LYS A 49 16.19 -2.53 11.19
C LYS A 49 14.81 -2.40 11.85
N LYS A 50 14.58 -3.16 12.92
CA LYS A 50 13.39 -3.01 13.77
C LYS A 50 13.28 -1.55 14.24
N GLY A 51 12.09 -0.98 14.10
CA GLY A 51 11.82 0.41 14.47
C GLY A 51 11.97 1.42 13.33
N CYS A 52 12.48 1.05 12.14
CA CYS A 52 12.43 1.90 10.95
C CYS A 52 11.01 2.33 10.64
N LYS A 53 10.83 3.53 10.09
CA LYS A 53 9.51 4.08 9.82
C LYS A 53 8.88 3.40 8.61
N PHE A 54 7.69 2.83 8.77
CA PHE A 54 6.80 2.53 7.65
C PHE A 54 5.96 3.77 7.37
N VAL A 55 6.01 4.26 6.13
CA VAL A 55 5.30 5.47 5.70
C VAL A 55 4.33 5.16 4.57
N SER A 56 3.28 5.99 4.43
CA SER A 56 2.36 5.87 3.28
C SER A 56 3.12 6.14 1.98
N PRO A 57 3.04 5.23 0.99
CA PRO A 57 3.73 5.45 -0.28
C PRO A 57 3.06 6.52 -1.15
N VAL A 58 1.82 6.89 -0.88
CA VAL A 58 1.01 7.81 -1.67
C VAL A 58 -0.01 8.52 -0.77
N ASN A 59 -0.59 9.63 -1.22
CA ASN A 59 -1.80 10.17 -0.58
C ASN A 59 -2.94 9.14 -0.70
N GLY A 60 -3.77 9.05 0.32
CA GLY A 60 -4.87 8.09 0.29
C GLY A 60 -5.66 8.04 1.58
N VAL A 61 -6.39 6.94 1.76
CA VAL A 61 -7.22 6.69 2.94
C VAL A 61 -6.79 5.35 3.55
N ILE A 62 -6.67 5.31 4.86
CA ILE A 62 -6.41 4.05 5.59
C ILE A 62 -7.59 3.10 5.38
N ASP A 63 -7.29 1.92 4.89
CA ASP A 63 -8.26 0.86 4.61
C ASP A 63 -8.39 -0.10 5.79
N GLU A 64 -7.29 -0.74 6.18
CA GLU A 64 -7.27 -1.68 7.30
C GLU A 64 -6.14 -1.39 8.28
N VAL A 65 -6.38 -1.69 9.55
CA VAL A 65 -5.38 -1.63 10.62
C VAL A 65 -5.50 -2.86 11.50
N ASN A 66 -4.41 -3.60 11.70
CA ASN A 66 -4.33 -4.63 12.73
C ASN A 66 -3.24 -4.28 13.76
N ARG A 67 -3.65 -4.23 15.04
CA ARG A 67 -2.78 -3.90 16.18
C ARG A 67 -2.49 -5.08 17.08
N ILE A 68 -3.08 -6.25 16.78
CA ILE A 68 -3.00 -7.45 17.62
C ILE A 68 -2.34 -8.55 16.82
N ASP A 69 -1.25 -9.10 17.33
CA ASP A 69 -0.58 -10.24 16.72
C ASP A 69 -1.17 -11.55 17.24
N THR A 70 -2.15 -12.06 16.50
CA THR A 70 -2.86 -13.32 16.79
C THR A 70 -2.19 -14.54 16.17
N TRP A 71 -1.13 -14.36 15.38
CA TRP A 71 -0.49 -15.49 14.69
C TRP A 71 0.09 -16.52 15.65
N SER A 72 -0.16 -17.78 15.33
CA SER A 72 0.38 -18.94 16.02
C SER A 72 1.05 -19.89 15.03
N GLY A 73 2.29 -20.26 15.29
CA GLY A 73 2.99 -21.27 14.48
C GLY A 73 2.30 -22.64 14.47
N LYS A 74 1.49 -22.93 15.49
CA LYS A 74 0.73 -24.20 15.60
C LYS A 74 -0.40 -24.27 14.55
N THR A 75 -1.17 -23.18 14.37
CA THR A 75 -2.29 -23.14 13.42
C THR A 75 -1.87 -22.61 12.07
N ASN A 76 -0.90 -21.69 12.05
CA ASN A 76 -0.35 -21.02 10.86
C ASN A 76 -1.41 -20.50 9.89
N LEU A 77 -2.51 -19.97 10.43
CA LEU A 77 -3.61 -19.44 9.63
C LEU A 77 -3.13 -18.28 8.76
N GLY A 78 -3.49 -18.31 7.48
CA GLY A 78 -3.04 -17.31 6.51
C GLY A 78 -3.47 -15.89 6.86
N ILE A 79 -4.67 -15.72 7.40
CA ILE A 79 -5.21 -14.42 7.79
C ILE A 79 -4.38 -13.75 8.90
N ASP A 80 -3.76 -14.53 9.79
CA ASP A 80 -2.99 -14.04 10.94
C ASP A 80 -1.51 -13.77 10.61
N ARG A 81 -1.01 -14.30 9.48
CA ARG A 81 0.42 -14.25 9.14
C ARG A 81 1.01 -12.85 9.11
N GLY A 82 0.21 -11.83 8.78
CA GLY A 82 0.68 -10.44 8.72
C GLY A 82 1.11 -9.87 10.08
N GLY A 83 0.63 -10.42 11.21
CA GLY A 83 0.82 -9.80 12.51
C GLY A 83 0.23 -8.39 12.54
N LEU A 84 0.97 -7.38 13.03
CA LEU A 84 0.55 -5.99 12.96
C LEU A 84 0.73 -5.47 11.52
N TYR A 85 -0.30 -4.80 11.02
CA TYR A 85 -0.27 -4.25 9.66
C TYR A 85 -1.13 -3.01 9.48
N VAL A 86 -0.86 -2.28 8.41
CA VAL A 86 -1.68 -1.17 7.91
C VAL A 86 -1.79 -1.30 6.40
N SER A 87 -2.99 -1.08 5.83
CA SER A 87 -3.17 -0.87 4.41
C SER A 87 -3.76 0.51 4.11
N VAL A 88 -3.40 1.04 2.93
CA VAL A 88 -3.84 2.33 2.42
C VAL A 88 -4.43 2.10 1.04
N ILE A 89 -5.62 2.65 0.77
CA ILE A 89 -6.10 2.84 -0.60
C ILE A 89 -5.61 4.19 -1.06
N GLY A 90 -4.72 4.20 -2.04
CA GLY A 90 -4.17 5.40 -2.65
C GLY A 90 -5.18 6.16 -3.49
N GLU A 91 -4.93 7.44 -3.73
CA GLU A 91 -5.73 8.27 -4.65
C GLU A 91 -5.69 7.75 -6.10
N ASP A 92 -4.76 6.85 -6.42
CA ASP A 92 -4.66 6.09 -7.66
C ASP A 92 -5.54 4.82 -7.70
N GLY A 93 -6.34 4.58 -6.66
CA GLY A 93 -7.22 3.41 -6.54
C GLY A 93 -6.51 2.10 -6.20
N VAL A 94 -5.22 2.13 -5.88
CA VAL A 94 -4.42 0.96 -5.54
C VAL A 94 -4.36 0.76 -4.04
N ARG A 95 -4.43 -0.49 -3.57
CA ARG A 95 -4.17 -0.85 -2.19
C ARG A 95 -2.67 -1.11 -1.97
N TYR A 96 -2.11 -0.49 -0.95
CA TYR A 96 -0.75 -0.63 -0.46
C TYR A 96 -0.77 -1.24 0.94
N TYR A 97 -0.17 -2.41 1.10
CA TYR A 97 -0.19 -3.16 2.35
C TYR A 97 1.22 -3.26 2.93
N GLY A 98 1.36 -2.96 4.23
CA GLY A 98 2.60 -3.14 4.96
C GLY A 98 2.38 -3.89 6.26
N SER A 99 3.09 -5.00 6.47
CA SER A 99 2.90 -5.89 7.62
C SER A 99 4.20 -6.25 8.34
N HIS A 100 4.08 -7.12 9.35
CA HIS A 100 5.12 -7.51 10.31
C HIS A 100 5.61 -6.34 11.18
N LEU A 101 4.75 -5.33 11.39
CA LEU A 101 5.10 -4.13 12.14
C LEU A 101 5.36 -4.46 13.62
N THR A 102 6.24 -3.69 14.28
CA THR A 102 6.40 -3.75 15.75
C THR A 102 5.42 -2.82 16.46
N SER A 103 4.94 -1.78 15.78
CA SER A 103 3.90 -0.87 16.27
C SER A 103 3.20 -0.16 15.12
N VAL A 104 1.96 0.22 15.34
CA VAL A 104 1.17 1.12 14.48
C VAL A 104 0.98 2.44 15.24
N VAL A 105 1.11 3.58 14.56
CA VAL A 105 0.90 4.90 15.16
C VAL A 105 -0.52 5.00 15.73
N ALA A 106 -0.69 5.51 16.93
CA ALA A 106 -1.95 5.46 17.69
C ALA A 106 -3.13 6.10 16.93
N SER A 107 -2.89 7.21 16.22
CA SER A 107 -3.92 7.93 15.45
C SER A 107 -4.32 7.28 14.13
N ILE A 108 -3.58 6.29 13.63
CA ILE A 108 -3.90 5.61 12.37
C ILE A 108 -5.09 4.68 12.58
N GLN A 109 -6.18 4.92 11.86
CA GLN A 109 -7.42 4.13 11.94
C GLN A 109 -8.09 4.09 10.56
N PRO A 110 -8.92 3.09 10.26
CA PRO A 110 -9.67 3.01 9.00
C PRO A 110 -10.46 4.29 8.75
N GLY A 111 -10.48 4.75 7.50
CA GLY A 111 -11.13 5.99 7.08
C GLY A 111 -10.30 7.27 7.26
N LEU A 112 -9.15 7.22 7.93
CA LEU A 112 -8.28 8.39 8.07
C LEU A 112 -7.58 8.71 6.75
N THR A 113 -7.67 9.97 6.30
CA THR A 113 -6.87 10.47 5.18
C THR A 113 -5.41 10.65 5.58
N VAL A 114 -4.50 10.14 4.76
CA VAL A 114 -3.05 10.23 4.97
C VAL A 114 -2.36 10.85 3.75
N LYS A 115 -1.21 11.46 4.00
CA LYS A 115 -0.34 12.01 2.96
C LYS A 115 0.81 11.05 2.64
N ALA A 116 1.32 11.12 1.41
CA ALA A 116 2.57 10.46 1.05
C ALA A 116 3.68 10.83 2.04
N GLY A 117 4.42 9.84 2.54
CA GLY A 117 5.45 10.02 3.57
C GLY A 117 4.94 10.09 5.02
N GLN A 118 3.62 10.12 5.26
CA GLN A 118 3.07 10.08 6.62
C GLN A 118 3.40 8.75 7.30
N ILE A 119 3.92 8.82 8.55
CA ILE A 119 4.29 7.62 9.32
C ILE A 119 3.02 6.85 9.71
N LEU A 120 2.98 5.58 9.34
CA LEU A 120 1.88 4.65 9.65
C LEU A 120 2.23 3.72 10.81
N GLY A 121 3.50 3.32 10.92
CA GLY A 121 3.98 2.39 11.91
C GLY A 121 5.49 2.22 11.88
N LYS A 122 5.99 1.17 12.54
CA LYS A 122 7.41 0.84 12.59
C LYS A 122 7.64 -0.61 12.18
N VAL A 123 8.66 -0.83 11.35
CA VAL A 123 9.11 -2.16 10.91
C VAL A 123 9.41 -3.06 12.11
N GLY A 124 9.05 -4.31 12.01
CA GLY A 124 9.25 -5.32 13.03
C GLY A 124 9.40 -6.73 12.46
N SER A 125 8.89 -7.70 13.22
CA SER A 125 8.87 -9.12 12.85
C SER A 125 7.71 -9.85 13.54
N THR A 126 6.51 -9.22 13.57
CA THR A 126 5.30 -9.85 14.12
C THR A 126 4.68 -10.82 13.11
N GLY A 127 3.69 -11.57 13.52
CA GLY A 127 3.07 -12.59 12.69
C GLY A 127 4.04 -13.72 12.35
N SER A 128 3.96 -14.22 11.13
CA SER A 128 4.82 -15.32 10.64
C SER A 128 6.29 -14.93 10.47
N ALA A 129 6.63 -13.66 10.62
CA ALA A 129 8.01 -13.18 10.62
C ALA A 129 8.72 -13.32 11.99
N ARG A 130 8.06 -13.84 13.02
CA ARG A 130 8.71 -14.11 14.31
C ARG A 130 9.91 -15.03 14.11
N GLY A 131 11.05 -14.61 14.69
CA GLY A 131 12.31 -15.37 14.57
C GLY A 131 13.08 -15.16 13.27
N THR A 132 12.58 -14.30 12.37
CA THR A 132 13.31 -13.87 11.16
C THR A 132 13.92 -12.47 11.32
N ALA A 133 14.77 -12.07 10.36
CA ALA A 133 15.26 -10.71 10.29
C ALA A 133 14.08 -9.72 10.14
N PRO A 134 14.11 -8.57 10.85
CA PRO A 134 13.05 -7.57 10.72
C PRO A 134 12.93 -7.07 9.27
N HIS A 135 11.67 -6.96 8.81
CA HIS A 135 11.36 -6.50 7.46
C HIS A 135 9.94 -5.93 7.40
N LEU A 136 9.69 -5.13 6.38
CA LEU A 136 8.35 -4.76 5.96
C LEU A 136 7.95 -5.70 4.82
N HIS A 137 7.00 -6.59 5.05
CA HIS A 137 6.32 -7.24 3.93
C HIS A 137 5.45 -6.20 3.24
N PHE A 138 5.72 -5.95 1.96
CA PHE A 138 5.04 -4.91 1.18
C PHE A 138 4.29 -5.53 0.00
N GLY A 139 2.97 -5.30 -0.05
CA GLY A 139 2.08 -5.80 -1.08
C GLY A 139 1.39 -4.66 -1.84
N ILE A 140 1.17 -4.87 -3.15
CA ILE A 140 0.38 -4.01 -4.03
C ILE A 140 -0.79 -4.82 -4.58
N SER A 141 -2.02 -4.32 -4.40
CA SER A 141 -3.24 -5.01 -4.84
C SER A 141 -4.35 -4.02 -5.19
N TRP A 142 -5.51 -4.53 -5.55
CA TRP A 142 -6.75 -3.76 -5.65
C TRP A 142 -7.51 -3.74 -4.32
N PRO A 143 -8.34 -2.72 -4.05
CA PRO A 143 -9.27 -2.73 -2.95
C PRO A 143 -10.24 -3.91 -3.09
N THR A 144 -10.45 -4.66 -2.01
CA THR A 144 -11.48 -5.69 -1.93
C THR A 144 -12.58 -5.20 -1.00
N THR A 145 -13.79 -5.70 -1.18
CA THR A 145 -14.82 -5.58 -0.16
C THR A 145 -14.32 -6.23 1.13
N SER A 146 -14.78 -5.77 2.29
CA SER A 146 -14.29 -6.15 3.63
C SER A 146 -14.54 -7.61 4.02
N GLU A 147 -14.67 -8.50 3.04
CA GLU A 147 -14.78 -9.93 3.28
C GLU A 147 -13.50 -10.47 3.93
N PRO A 148 -13.55 -11.04 5.14
CA PRO A 148 -12.37 -11.54 5.85
C PRO A 148 -11.64 -12.64 5.09
N ASN A 149 -12.28 -13.21 4.09
CA ASN A 149 -11.77 -14.36 3.32
C ASN A 149 -10.85 -13.99 2.17
N VAL A 150 -10.63 -12.72 1.89
CA VAL A 150 -9.74 -12.27 0.78
C VAL A 150 -8.38 -11.77 1.26
N TRP A 151 -7.94 -12.16 2.43
CA TRP A 151 -6.67 -11.76 3.03
C TRP A 151 -5.45 -12.00 2.12
N TRP A 152 -5.51 -12.98 1.21
CA TRP A 152 -4.43 -13.29 0.28
C TRP A 152 -4.28 -12.24 -0.81
N VAL A 153 -5.35 -11.57 -1.23
CA VAL A 153 -5.30 -10.47 -2.21
C VAL A 153 -4.56 -9.27 -1.65
N ARG A 154 -4.88 -8.85 -0.41
CA ARG A 154 -4.23 -7.69 0.21
C ARG A 154 -2.73 -7.87 0.41
N ARG A 155 -2.24 -9.10 0.54
CA ARG A 155 -0.81 -9.39 0.73
C ARG A 155 0.04 -9.11 -0.49
N GLY A 156 -0.57 -9.02 -1.68
CA GLY A 156 0.08 -8.63 -2.92
C GLY A 156 -0.34 -9.47 -4.11
N VAL A 157 -0.56 -8.80 -5.23
CA VAL A 157 -0.96 -9.39 -6.53
C VAL A 157 -0.11 -8.85 -7.69
N VAL A 158 0.62 -7.76 -7.47
CA VAL A 158 1.54 -7.15 -8.42
C VAL A 158 2.91 -7.06 -7.77
N LEU A 159 3.95 -7.56 -8.48
CA LEU A 159 5.33 -7.51 -7.99
C LEU A 159 5.79 -6.06 -7.74
N PRO A 160 6.12 -5.68 -6.50
CA PRO A 160 6.38 -4.28 -6.14
C PRO A 160 7.74 -3.77 -6.60
N TRP A 161 8.75 -4.61 -6.77
CA TRP A 161 10.16 -4.22 -6.84
C TRP A 161 10.47 -3.14 -7.88
N LYS A 162 9.83 -3.15 -9.06
CA LYS A 162 10.06 -2.11 -10.08
C LYS A 162 9.53 -0.73 -9.66
N TYR A 163 8.46 -0.72 -8.88
CA TYR A 163 7.89 0.52 -8.32
C TYR A 163 8.76 1.00 -7.17
N LEU A 164 9.20 0.10 -6.29
CA LEU A 164 10.13 0.41 -5.20
C LEU A 164 11.45 0.98 -5.73
N ASP A 165 12.01 0.42 -6.81
CA ASP A 165 13.21 0.95 -7.47
C ASP A 165 12.96 2.38 -8.00
N ALA A 166 11.81 2.61 -8.64
CA ALA A 166 11.44 3.92 -9.16
C ALA A 166 11.25 4.96 -8.03
N TRP A 167 10.46 4.63 -7.00
CA TRP A 167 10.19 5.52 -5.87
C TRP A 167 11.45 5.84 -5.07
N LYS A 168 12.34 4.86 -4.91
CA LYS A 168 13.66 5.07 -4.27
C LYS A 168 14.55 6.02 -5.07
N ALA A 169 14.38 6.06 -6.39
CA ALA A 169 15.06 6.98 -7.30
C ALA A 169 14.32 8.32 -7.49
N GLY A 170 13.25 8.60 -6.71
CA GLY A 170 12.44 9.82 -6.82
C GLY A 170 11.61 9.91 -8.11
N LYS A 171 11.23 8.76 -8.69
CA LYS A 171 10.42 8.70 -9.92
C LYS A 171 9.01 8.25 -9.59
N ASP A 172 8.03 8.98 -10.08
CA ASP A 172 6.60 8.69 -9.91
C ASP A 172 6.14 7.64 -10.93
N LEU A 173 6.28 6.36 -10.55
CA LEU A 173 5.79 5.24 -11.35
C LEU A 173 4.55 4.64 -10.67
N SER A 174 3.38 4.80 -11.31
CA SER A 174 2.12 4.26 -10.81
C SER A 174 1.96 2.76 -11.10
N PRO A 175 1.55 1.94 -10.10
CA PRO A 175 1.18 0.55 -10.31
C PRO A 175 -0.26 0.37 -10.81
N ALA A 176 -1.09 1.42 -10.88
CA ALA A 176 -2.53 1.34 -11.15
C ALA A 176 -2.86 0.53 -12.42
N LYS A 177 -2.13 0.75 -13.52
CA LYS A 177 -2.34 0.01 -14.78
C LYS A 177 -2.06 -1.50 -14.61
N ALA A 178 -1.02 -1.86 -13.86
CA ALA A 178 -0.69 -3.26 -13.62
C ALA A 178 -1.70 -3.93 -12.69
N VAL A 179 -2.20 -3.19 -11.69
CA VAL A 179 -3.25 -3.66 -10.79
C VAL A 179 -4.56 -3.87 -11.55
N ALA A 180 -4.97 -2.92 -12.40
CA ALA A 180 -6.16 -3.08 -13.25
C ALA A 180 -6.07 -4.28 -14.20
N ALA A 181 -4.91 -4.51 -14.81
CA ALA A 181 -4.68 -5.67 -15.67
C ALA A 181 -4.73 -6.99 -14.88
N ALA A 182 -4.18 -7.02 -13.66
CA ALA A 182 -4.22 -8.20 -12.80
C ALA A 182 -5.65 -8.48 -12.32
N LEU A 183 -6.41 -7.45 -11.96
CA LEU A 183 -7.83 -7.55 -11.59
C LEU A 183 -8.67 -8.10 -12.75
N ALA A 184 -8.52 -7.55 -13.95
CA ALA A 184 -9.23 -8.01 -15.13
C ALA A 184 -8.94 -9.49 -15.47
N LYS A 185 -7.70 -9.93 -15.24
CA LYS A 185 -7.26 -11.32 -15.49
C LYS A 185 -7.79 -12.31 -14.44
N ASN A 186 -7.80 -11.93 -13.17
CA ASN A 186 -7.98 -12.87 -12.05
C ASN A 186 -9.36 -12.75 -11.40
N GLY A 187 -10.14 -11.70 -11.70
CA GLY A 187 -11.35 -11.33 -10.97
C GLY A 187 -11.05 -10.71 -9.61
N GLU A 188 -12.06 -10.14 -8.97
CA GLU A 188 -11.93 -9.46 -7.68
C GLU A 188 -11.47 -10.41 -6.56
N ILE A 189 -11.99 -11.63 -6.57
CA ILE A 189 -11.68 -12.67 -5.58
C ILE A 189 -11.08 -13.88 -6.30
N PRO A 190 -9.77 -13.84 -6.60
CA PRO A 190 -9.10 -14.98 -7.22
C PRO A 190 -9.05 -16.18 -6.25
N PRO A 191 -8.90 -17.40 -6.75
CA PRO A 191 -8.73 -18.58 -5.89
C PRO A 191 -7.58 -18.39 -4.91
N LEU A 192 -7.73 -18.94 -3.71
CA LEU A 192 -6.64 -19.00 -2.74
C LEU A 192 -5.43 -19.70 -3.39
N PRO A 193 -4.22 -19.10 -3.36
CA PRO A 193 -3.03 -19.74 -3.91
C PRO A 193 -2.83 -21.12 -3.29
N LYS A 194 -2.61 -22.11 -4.14
CA LYS A 194 -2.24 -23.46 -3.69
C LYS A 194 -0.84 -23.40 -3.07
N LYS A 195 -0.68 -24.05 -1.93
CA LYS A 195 0.62 -24.22 -1.27
C LYS A 195 1.51 -25.12 -2.11
#